data_8a52b1cedd644160a08931c5a202d198
#
_entry.id   8a52b1cedd644160a08931c5a202d198
#
_cell.length_a   1.000
_cell.length_b   1.000
_cell.length_c   1.000
_cell.angle_alpha   90.00
_cell.angle_beta   90.00
_cell.angle_gamma   90.00
#
_symmetry.space_group_name_H-M   'P 1'
#
loop_
_entity.id
_entity.type
_entity.pdbx_description
1 polymer ?
#
loop_
_entity_poly.entity_id
_entity_poly.type
_entity_poly.pdbx_seq_one_letter_code
_entity_poly.pdbx_strand_id
1 'polypeptide(L)'
;MAGQSSGEMRRQGREENREEKQLQTGEGNRQQSGRRNRRQTGTDYERAAGGYLESIGYEILEYNYRCKTGEIDIVAKDGEYIVFCEVKYRSDRRKGGALAAVDARKQQIIFRCAMFYLTERNLGDVPCRFDVIGIENSKITHITNAFTG
;
A
#
# COMPACT_ATOMS: atom_id res chain seq x y z
N MET A 1 -48.49 -56.76 3.47
CA MET A 1 -48.35 -55.43 4.09
C MET A 1 -46.96 -55.37 4.76
N ALA A 2 -45.98 -55.13 4.01
CA ALA A 2 -44.65 -54.81 4.53
C ALA A 2 -43.96 -53.87 3.55
N GLY A 3 -43.63 -52.68 4.01
CA GLY A 3 -42.80 -51.78 3.22
C GLY A 3 -43.19 -50.31 3.33
N GLN A 4 -42.75 -49.68 4.41
CA GLN A 4 -42.50 -48.24 4.46
C GLN A 4 -41.75 -47.90 5.76
N SER A 5 -40.43 -48.04 5.79
CA SER A 5 -39.62 -47.43 6.83
C SER A 5 -38.12 -47.34 6.51
N SER A 6 -37.73 -47.37 5.23
CA SER A 6 -36.32 -47.28 4.88
C SER A 6 -35.90 -45.94 4.26
N GLY A 7 -36.84 -44.99 4.13
CA GLY A 7 -36.60 -43.73 3.44
C GLY A 7 -36.22 -42.53 4.33
N GLU A 8 -36.60 -42.55 5.60
CA GLU A 8 -36.44 -41.35 6.47
C GLU A 8 -35.11 -41.29 7.21
N MET A 9 -34.49 -42.42 7.52
CA MET A 9 -33.19 -42.42 8.22
C MET A 9 -32.00 -41.94 7.38
N ARG A 10 -32.12 -41.95 6.05
CA ARG A 10 -31.01 -41.50 5.18
C ARG A 10 -31.01 -39.98 4.92
N ARG A 11 -32.06 -39.30 5.25
CA ARG A 11 -32.13 -37.81 5.07
C ARG A 11 -31.57 -37.05 6.24
N GLN A 12 -31.69 -37.53 7.46
CA GLN A 12 -31.15 -36.89 8.67
C GLN A 12 -29.61 -36.91 8.72
N GLY A 13 -28.96 -37.95 8.27
CA GLY A 13 -27.49 -38.04 8.25
C GLY A 13 -26.80 -37.14 7.20
N ARG A 14 -27.58 -36.57 6.24
CA ARG A 14 -26.99 -35.67 5.24
C ARG A 14 -27.07 -34.20 5.62
N GLU A 15 -27.99 -33.84 6.50
CA GLU A 15 -28.14 -32.45 6.97
C GLU A 15 -27.12 -32.10 8.08
N GLU A 16 -26.86 -33.01 8.98
CA GLU A 16 -25.84 -32.84 10.03
C GLU A 16 -24.42 -32.68 9.47
N ASN A 17 -24.12 -33.35 8.35
CA ASN A 17 -22.81 -33.27 7.71
C ASN A 17 -22.62 -32.01 6.86
N ARG A 18 -23.71 -31.26 6.62
CA ARG A 18 -23.65 -29.97 5.93
C ARG A 18 -23.38 -28.79 6.86
N GLU A 19 -23.85 -28.86 8.08
CA GLU A 19 -23.64 -27.79 9.08
C GLU A 19 -22.21 -27.82 9.64
N GLU A 20 -21.63 -29.00 9.85
CA GLU A 20 -20.22 -29.07 10.30
C GLU A 20 -19.22 -28.57 9.25
N LYS A 21 -19.50 -28.74 7.96
CA LYS A 21 -18.63 -28.20 6.89
C LYS A 21 -18.70 -26.68 6.74
N GLN A 22 -19.79 -26.04 7.14
CA GLN A 22 -19.90 -24.59 7.08
C GLN A 22 -19.19 -23.87 8.25
N LEU A 23 -19.06 -24.52 9.38
CA LEU A 23 -18.37 -23.96 10.55
C LEU A 23 -16.84 -23.93 10.41
N GLN A 24 -16.24 -24.86 9.65
CA GLN A 24 -14.78 -24.90 9.45
C GLN A 24 -14.26 -23.92 8.38
N THR A 25 -15.11 -23.38 7.52
CA THR A 25 -14.71 -22.39 6.50
C THR A 25 -14.68 -20.96 7.02
N GLY A 26 -15.24 -20.70 8.19
CA GLY A 26 -15.35 -19.34 8.76
C GLY A 26 -14.06 -18.76 9.32
N GLU A 27 -13.16 -19.59 9.84
CA GLU A 27 -11.95 -19.12 10.52
C GLU A 27 -10.78 -18.83 9.56
N GLY A 28 -10.69 -19.55 8.45
CA GLY A 28 -9.63 -19.30 7.45
C GLY A 28 -9.78 -17.99 6.68
N ASN A 29 -10.97 -17.43 6.61
CA ASN A 29 -11.26 -16.27 5.77
C ASN A 29 -11.06 -14.92 6.50
N ARG A 30 -11.05 -14.90 7.83
CA ARG A 30 -10.84 -13.66 8.61
C ARG A 30 -9.40 -13.15 8.56
N GLN A 31 -8.41 -14.04 8.49
CA GLN A 31 -7.01 -13.62 8.44
C GLN A 31 -6.58 -13.15 7.05
N GLN A 32 -7.20 -13.66 5.99
CA GLN A 32 -6.91 -13.22 4.63
C GLN A 32 -7.57 -11.88 4.29
N SER A 33 -8.74 -11.58 4.85
CA SER A 33 -9.40 -10.28 4.66
C SER A 33 -8.65 -9.14 5.33
N GLY A 34 -8.03 -9.36 6.50
CA GLY A 34 -7.22 -8.36 7.20
C GLY A 34 -5.94 -7.99 6.45
N ARG A 35 -5.30 -8.93 5.77
CA ARG A 35 -4.10 -8.66 4.95
C ARG A 35 -4.45 -7.94 3.64
N ARG A 36 -5.55 -8.30 3.01
CA ARG A 36 -6.05 -7.61 1.80
C ARG A 36 -6.43 -6.16 2.12
N ASN A 37 -7.10 -5.90 3.23
CA ASN A 37 -7.51 -4.54 3.62
C ASN A 37 -6.32 -3.62 3.89
N ARG A 38 -5.24 -4.08 4.52
CA ARG A 38 -4.06 -3.25 4.78
C ARG A 38 -3.31 -2.86 3.50
N ARG A 39 -3.17 -3.78 2.56
CA ARG A 39 -2.56 -3.50 1.25
C ARG A 39 -3.42 -2.58 0.41
N GLN A 40 -4.72 -2.81 0.40
CA GLN A 40 -5.68 -1.97 -0.32
C GLN A 40 -5.67 -0.55 0.23
N THR A 41 -5.66 -0.38 1.55
CA THR A 41 -5.60 0.93 2.21
C THR A 41 -4.31 1.67 1.86
N GLY A 42 -3.14 1.00 1.88
CA GLY A 42 -1.87 1.61 1.47
C GLY A 42 -1.89 2.08 0.02
N THR A 43 -2.40 1.26 -0.89
CA THR A 43 -2.55 1.61 -2.31
C THR A 43 -3.51 2.79 -2.48
N ASP A 44 -4.60 2.87 -1.72
CA ASP A 44 -5.55 3.96 -1.78
C ASP A 44 -4.91 5.30 -1.36
N TYR A 45 -4.05 5.31 -0.32
CA TYR A 45 -3.31 6.51 0.08
C TYR A 45 -2.28 6.94 -0.95
N GLU A 46 -1.57 6.00 -1.55
CA GLU A 46 -0.63 6.30 -2.63
C GLU A 46 -1.34 6.89 -3.84
N ARG A 47 -2.50 6.36 -4.21
CA ARG A 47 -3.33 6.90 -5.30
C ARG A 47 -3.89 8.28 -4.98
N ALA A 48 -4.31 8.52 -3.76
CA ALA A 48 -4.74 9.84 -3.29
C ALA A 48 -3.59 10.85 -3.35
N ALA A 49 -2.40 10.47 -2.91
CA ALA A 49 -1.18 11.28 -3.01
C ALA A 49 -0.83 11.57 -4.46
N GLY A 50 -0.90 10.58 -5.35
CA GLY A 50 -0.65 10.75 -6.78
C GLY A 50 -1.65 11.70 -7.44
N GLY A 51 -2.93 11.58 -7.14
CA GLY A 51 -3.97 12.49 -7.61
C GLY A 51 -3.73 13.93 -7.17
N TYR A 52 -3.28 14.13 -5.93
CA TYR A 52 -2.86 15.45 -5.45
C TYR A 52 -1.68 16.00 -6.25
N LEU A 53 -0.62 15.20 -6.47
CA LEU A 53 0.54 15.62 -7.25
C LEU A 53 0.17 16.00 -8.68
N GLU A 54 -0.68 15.23 -9.33
CA GLU A 54 -1.20 15.56 -10.65
C GLU A 54 -1.98 16.88 -10.65
N SER A 55 -2.76 17.13 -9.60
CA SER A 55 -3.53 18.39 -9.45
C SER A 55 -2.66 19.63 -9.37
N ILE A 56 -1.43 19.51 -8.89
CA ILE A 56 -0.45 20.60 -8.81
C ILE A 56 0.56 20.61 -9.97
N GLY A 57 0.35 19.79 -10.99
CA GLY A 57 1.10 19.80 -12.23
C GLY A 57 2.24 18.79 -12.35
N TYR A 58 2.35 17.83 -11.42
CA TYR A 58 3.33 16.75 -11.52
C TYR A 58 2.83 15.68 -12.48
N GLU A 59 3.74 15.04 -13.17
CA GLU A 59 3.50 13.84 -13.96
C GLU A 59 3.89 12.60 -13.13
N ILE A 60 2.97 11.66 -12.95
CA ILE A 60 3.28 10.41 -12.26
C ILE A 60 3.95 9.46 -13.25
N LEU A 61 5.17 9.04 -12.94
CA LEU A 61 5.94 8.12 -13.76
C LEU A 61 5.71 6.68 -13.33
N GLU A 62 5.71 6.40 -12.04
CA GLU A 62 5.58 5.05 -11.51
C GLU A 62 5.07 5.07 -10.07
N TYR A 63 4.24 4.08 -9.73
CA TYR A 63 3.87 3.75 -8.36
C TYR A 63 4.63 2.51 -7.89
N ASN A 64 5.03 2.50 -6.62
CA ASN A 64 5.63 1.33 -5.99
C ASN A 64 6.84 0.79 -6.74
N TYR A 65 7.80 1.65 -7.02
CA TYR A 65 9.07 1.21 -7.56
C TYR A 65 9.85 0.39 -6.52
N ARG A 66 10.20 -0.83 -6.88
CA ARG A 66 10.90 -1.77 -5.99
C ARG A 66 12.29 -2.08 -6.50
N CYS A 67 13.24 -2.09 -5.56
CA CYS A 67 14.60 -2.57 -5.79
C CYS A 67 15.02 -3.51 -4.66
N LYS A 68 16.23 -4.03 -4.70
CA LYS A 68 16.76 -4.95 -3.67
C LYS A 68 16.77 -4.36 -2.26
N THR A 69 16.94 -3.06 -2.13
CA THR A 69 17.08 -2.38 -0.84
C THR A 69 15.78 -1.87 -0.26
N GLY A 70 14.71 -1.77 -1.05
CA GLY A 70 13.43 -1.26 -0.59
C GLY A 70 12.53 -0.83 -1.73
N GLU A 71 11.65 0.14 -1.44
CA GLU A 71 10.69 0.66 -2.41
C GLU A 71 10.53 2.18 -2.29
N ILE A 72 10.07 2.79 -3.37
CA ILE A 72 9.64 4.18 -3.43
C ILE A 72 8.15 4.19 -3.78
N ASP A 73 7.36 4.89 -3.00
CA ASP A 73 5.90 4.88 -3.15
C ASP A 73 5.44 5.52 -4.46
N ILE A 74 6.00 6.68 -4.81
CA ILE A 74 5.70 7.37 -6.06
C ILE A 74 6.97 7.95 -6.65
N VAL A 75 7.18 7.72 -7.94
CA VAL A 75 8.15 8.44 -8.75
C VAL A 75 7.39 9.37 -9.69
N ALA A 76 7.69 10.65 -9.62
CA ALA A 76 7.00 11.69 -10.38
C ALA A 76 8.00 12.63 -11.07
N LYS A 77 7.49 13.47 -11.94
CA LYS A 77 8.25 14.52 -12.61
C LYS A 77 7.62 15.87 -12.36
N ASP A 78 8.43 16.79 -11.88
CA ASP A 78 8.08 18.19 -11.68
C ASP A 78 9.04 19.09 -12.49
N GLY A 79 8.58 19.54 -13.65
CA GLY A 79 9.45 20.25 -14.59
C GLY A 79 10.64 19.38 -15.01
N GLU A 80 11.85 19.81 -14.68
CA GLU A 80 13.08 19.07 -14.97
C GLU A 80 13.45 18.04 -13.89
N TYR A 81 12.82 18.12 -12.70
CA TYR A 81 13.13 17.26 -11.57
C TYR A 81 12.44 15.91 -11.68
N ILE A 82 13.21 14.85 -11.40
CA ILE A 82 12.63 13.58 -10.99
C ILE A 82 12.43 13.62 -9.48
N VAL A 83 11.19 13.41 -9.06
CA VAL A 83 10.78 13.53 -7.66
C VAL A 83 10.46 12.15 -7.11
N PHE A 84 11.17 11.76 -6.06
CA PHE A 84 10.93 10.52 -5.33
C PHE A 84 10.12 10.83 -4.08
N CYS A 85 8.90 10.32 -4.02
CA CYS A 85 7.95 10.65 -2.97
C CYS A 85 7.72 9.47 -2.03
N GLU A 86 7.81 9.74 -0.74
CA GLU A 86 7.35 8.85 0.33
C GLU A 86 5.98 9.31 0.82
N VAL A 87 5.03 8.39 0.87
CA VAL A 87 3.67 8.65 1.35
C VAL A 87 3.51 8.10 2.76
N LYS A 88 3.12 8.96 3.69
CA LYS A 88 2.89 8.61 5.08
C LYS A 88 1.45 8.90 5.48
N TYR A 89 0.75 7.86 5.88
CA TYR A 89 -0.55 7.98 6.52
C TYR A 89 -0.41 7.97 8.04
N ARG A 90 -1.07 8.90 8.70
CA ARG A 90 -1.14 8.94 10.15
C ARG A 90 -2.56 9.23 10.63
N SER A 91 -3.02 8.41 11.55
CA SER A 91 -4.31 8.59 12.23
C SER A 91 -4.17 9.39 13.53
N ASP A 92 -2.95 9.57 14.04
CA ASP A 92 -2.69 10.21 15.34
C ASP A 92 -1.59 11.27 15.22
N ARG A 93 -1.96 12.53 15.53
CA ARG A 93 -1.06 13.68 15.56
C ARG A 93 -0.01 13.65 16.69
N ARG A 94 -0.17 12.77 17.68
CA ARG A 94 0.69 12.72 18.88
C ARG A 94 2.11 12.27 18.61
N LYS A 95 2.38 11.64 17.46
CA LYS A 95 3.68 11.06 17.12
C LYS A 95 4.54 11.91 16.18
N GLY A 96 4.28 13.20 16.08
CA GLY A 96 4.98 14.09 15.16
C GLY A 96 4.41 14.09 13.74
N GLY A 97 4.84 15.06 12.91
CA GLY A 97 4.37 15.22 11.54
C GLY A 97 4.92 14.17 10.57
N ALA A 98 4.47 14.23 9.30
CA ALA A 98 4.88 13.31 8.24
C ALA A 98 6.41 13.26 8.05
N LEU A 99 7.11 14.38 8.18
CA LEU A 99 8.57 14.43 8.07
C LEU A 99 9.26 13.62 9.18
N ALA A 100 8.78 13.69 10.41
CA ALA A 100 9.32 12.93 11.54
C ALA A 100 9.14 11.40 11.38
N ALA A 101 8.25 10.97 10.48
CA ALA A 101 8.03 9.57 10.16
C ALA A 101 9.09 8.98 9.22
N VAL A 102 9.89 9.82 8.58
CA VAL A 102 10.94 9.41 7.64
C VAL A 102 12.28 9.59 8.32
N ASP A 103 12.70 8.59 9.10
CA ASP A 103 13.98 8.62 9.81
C ASP A 103 15.19 8.50 8.85
N ALA A 104 16.39 8.69 9.40
CA ALA A 104 17.62 8.67 8.62
C ALA A 104 17.83 7.34 7.88
N ARG A 105 17.47 6.22 8.50
CA ARG A 105 17.56 4.89 7.87
C ARG A 105 16.65 4.77 6.66
N LYS A 106 15.40 5.22 6.78
CA LYS A 106 14.43 5.21 5.68
C LYS A 106 14.87 6.15 4.55
N GLN A 107 15.40 7.33 4.88
CA GLN A 107 15.95 8.26 3.90
C GLN A 107 17.07 7.62 3.06
N GLN A 108 17.98 6.88 3.69
CA GLN A 108 19.05 6.17 2.98
C GLN A 108 18.52 5.07 2.07
N ILE A 109 17.50 4.34 2.49
CA ILE A 109 16.83 3.31 1.66
C ILE A 109 16.22 3.96 0.42
N ILE A 110 15.48 5.05 0.60
CA ILE A 110 14.87 5.79 -0.52
C ILE A 110 15.94 6.32 -1.46
N PHE A 111 17.02 6.88 -0.92
CA PHE A 111 18.15 7.38 -1.72
C PHE A 111 18.77 6.27 -2.58
N ARG A 112 19.04 5.11 -2.01
CA ARG A 112 19.58 3.96 -2.76
C ARG A 112 18.62 3.48 -3.84
N CYS A 113 17.33 3.38 -3.54
CA CYS A 113 16.32 3.03 -4.54
C CYS A 113 16.26 4.06 -5.67
N ALA A 114 16.38 5.33 -5.36
CA ALA A 114 16.43 6.40 -6.35
C ALA A 114 17.63 6.25 -7.29
N MET A 115 18.80 5.94 -6.75
CA MET A 115 20.00 5.68 -7.55
C MET A 115 19.83 4.49 -8.50
N PHE A 116 19.23 3.40 -8.04
CA PHE A 116 18.88 2.26 -8.89
C PHE A 116 17.89 2.65 -9.99
N TYR A 117 16.87 3.42 -9.66
CA TYR A 117 15.89 3.91 -10.65
C TYR A 117 16.56 4.71 -11.76
N LEU A 118 17.39 5.68 -11.39
CA LEU A 118 18.10 6.53 -12.36
C LEU A 118 19.06 5.73 -13.23
N THR A 119 19.75 4.76 -12.65
CA THR A 119 20.68 3.89 -13.38
C THR A 119 19.95 2.99 -14.38
N GLU A 120 18.88 2.33 -13.96
CA GLU A 120 18.08 1.46 -14.82
C GLU A 120 17.49 2.20 -16.02
N ARG A 121 17.17 3.46 -15.87
CA ARG A 121 16.53 4.29 -16.89
C ARG A 121 17.49 5.21 -17.64
N ASN A 122 18.80 5.07 -17.39
CA ASN A 122 19.84 5.89 -18.02
C ASN A 122 19.59 7.41 -17.87
N LEU A 123 19.14 7.83 -16.70
CA LEU A 123 18.79 9.23 -16.41
C LEU A 123 19.95 10.04 -15.79
N GLY A 124 21.13 9.50 -15.72
CA GLY A 124 22.41 10.13 -15.34
C GLY A 124 22.32 11.37 -14.44
N ASP A 125 22.56 12.53 -15.03
CA ASP A 125 22.68 13.82 -14.34
C ASP A 125 21.35 14.59 -14.24
N VAL A 126 20.21 13.91 -14.27
CA VAL A 126 18.90 14.55 -14.09
C VAL A 126 18.79 15.08 -12.66
N PRO A 127 18.36 16.34 -12.46
CA PRO A 127 18.13 16.83 -11.10
C PRO A 127 17.04 16.03 -10.40
N CYS A 128 17.29 15.67 -9.14
CA CYS A 128 16.40 14.88 -8.32
C CYS A 128 15.99 15.60 -7.06
N ARG A 129 14.81 15.26 -6.56
CA ARG A 129 14.29 15.79 -5.32
C ARG A 129 13.56 14.70 -4.54
N PHE A 130 13.62 14.76 -3.23
CA PHE A 130 12.93 13.85 -2.34
C PHE A 130 11.82 14.58 -1.61
N ASP A 131 10.59 14.18 -1.85
CA ASP A 131 9.41 14.77 -1.26
C ASP A 131 8.73 13.78 -0.28
N VAL A 132 8.06 14.33 0.72
CA VAL A 132 7.23 13.55 1.65
C VAL A 132 5.80 14.06 1.58
N ILE A 133 4.85 13.15 1.43
CA ILE A 133 3.43 13.46 1.43
C ILE A 133 2.79 12.79 2.65
N GLY A 134 2.32 13.59 3.57
CA GLY A 134 1.57 13.15 4.73
C GLY A 134 0.07 13.23 4.50
N ILE A 135 -0.65 12.20 4.89
CA ILE A 135 -2.12 12.16 4.84
C ILE A 135 -2.64 11.92 6.24
N GLU A 136 -3.39 12.87 6.77
CA GLU A 136 -4.06 12.82 8.07
C GLU A 136 -5.52 13.23 7.92
N ASN A 137 -6.45 12.33 8.21
CA ASN A 137 -7.89 12.65 8.17
C ASN A 137 -8.32 13.40 6.90
N SER A 138 -7.94 12.91 5.73
CA SER A 138 -8.18 13.52 4.42
C SER A 138 -7.42 14.83 4.16
N LYS A 139 -6.58 15.29 5.09
CA LYS A 139 -5.70 16.43 4.90
C LYS A 139 -4.36 15.98 4.35
N ILE A 140 -3.93 16.59 3.25
CA ILE A 140 -2.63 16.32 2.63
C ILE A 140 -1.64 17.42 3.03
N THR A 141 -0.47 17.01 3.51
CA THR A 141 0.68 17.87 3.74
C THR A 141 1.80 17.43 2.80
N HIS A 142 2.27 18.32 1.94
CA HIS A 142 3.35 18.06 1.00
C HIS A 142 4.60 18.84 1.43
N ILE A 143 5.67 18.10 1.71
CA ILE A 143 6.97 18.66 2.05
C ILE A 143 7.89 18.42 0.85
N THR A 144 8.16 19.49 0.11
CA THR A 144 9.08 19.46 -1.04
C THR A 144 10.51 19.51 -0.54
N ASN A 145 11.40 18.76 -1.20
CA ASN A 145 12.82 18.70 -0.84
C ASN A 145 13.01 18.42 0.67
N ALA A 146 12.32 17.42 1.15
CA ALA A 146 12.23 17.09 2.56
C ALA A 146 13.57 16.60 3.15
N PHE A 147 14.40 15.98 2.34
CA PHE A 147 15.74 15.54 2.71
C PHE A 147 16.64 15.47 1.48
N THR A 148 17.95 15.45 1.72
CA THR A 148 18.99 15.31 0.69
C THR A 148 19.75 14.01 0.89
N GLY A 149 20.16 13.39 -0.20
CA GLY A 149 20.97 12.17 -0.17
C GLY A 149 22.47 12.44 0.15
#